data_2d2aa8e2da9c4b2a7d9896f6be92fd24
#
_entry.id   2d2aa8e2da9c4b2a7d9896f6be92fd24
#
_cell.length_a   1.000
_cell.length_b   1.000
_cell.length_c   1.000
_cell.angle_alpha   90.00
_cell.angle_beta   90.00
_cell.angle_gamma   90.00
#
_symmetry.space_group_name_H-M   'P 1'
#
loop_
_entity.id
_entity.type
_entity.pdbx_description
1 polymer ?
#
loop_
_entity_poly.entity_id
_entity_poly.type
_entity_poly.pdbx_seq_one_letter_code
_entity_poly.pdbx_strand_id
1 'polypeptide(L)'
;MTKISKILLGATFMALAAAPAFAQAGGGILNSRHIGAGLVIMGAGYGIGKLASSALESMARQPEVAGSIQTAMIIAAALIEGVTLFALFICFQVAT
;
A
#
# COMPACT_ATOMS: atom_id res chain seq x y z
N MET A 1 -8.14 21.14 -0.85
CA MET A 1 -8.21 20.41 0.43
C MET A 1 -7.56 21.23 1.53
N THR A 2 -8.33 21.56 2.53
CA THR A 2 -7.85 22.28 3.71
C THR A 2 -6.92 21.40 4.56
N LYS A 3 -6.05 22.00 5.41
CA LYS A 3 -5.20 21.24 6.33
C LYS A 3 -6.01 20.28 7.20
N ILE A 4 -7.19 20.71 7.62
CA ILE A 4 -8.12 19.91 8.44
C ILE A 4 -8.60 18.67 7.69
N SER A 5 -8.93 18.77 6.40
CA SER A 5 -9.39 17.63 5.62
C SER A 5 -8.29 16.59 5.41
N LYS A 6 -7.03 17.02 5.29
CA LYS A 6 -5.87 16.10 5.19
C LYS A 6 -5.63 15.37 6.53
N ILE A 7 -5.76 16.07 7.65
CA ILE A 7 -5.62 15.49 8.99
C ILE A 7 -6.77 14.50 9.25
N LEU A 8 -8.00 14.85 8.90
CA LEU A 8 -9.15 13.96 9.03
C LEU A 8 -8.99 12.71 8.15
N LEU A 9 -8.56 12.88 6.90
CA LEU A 9 -8.31 11.76 5.99
C LEU A 9 -7.22 10.83 6.51
N GLY A 10 -6.13 11.41 7.03
CA GLY A 10 -5.04 10.66 7.64
C GLY A 10 -5.47 9.92 8.92
N ALA A 11 -6.25 10.58 9.78
CA ALA A 11 -6.77 9.99 11.00
C ALA A 11 -7.78 8.86 10.69
N THR A 12 -8.64 9.04 9.69
CA THR A 12 -9.57 8.00 9.23
C THR A 12 -8.81 6.81 8.65
N PHE A 13 -7.77 7.05 7.86
CA PHE A 13 -6.93 5.99 7.31
C PHE A 13 -6.20 5.22 8.40
N MET A 14 -5.62 5.91 9.38
CA MET A 14 -4.96 5.29 10.54
C MET A 14 -5.95 4.50 11.40
N ALA A 15 -7.16 5.01 11.61
CA ALA A 15 -8.19 4.30 12.36
C ALA A 15 -8.65 3.03 11.65
N LEU A 16 -8.82 3.07 10.32
CA LEU A 16 -9.13 1.88 9.52
C LEU A 16 -7.98 0.87 9.52
N ALA A 17 -6.73 1.32 9.48
CA ALA A 17 -5.56 0.45 9.53
C ALA A 17 -5.36 -0.20 10.92
N ALA A 18 -5.78 0.49 11.99
CA ALA A 18 -5.71 -0.03 13.35
C ALA A 18 -6.91 -0.92 13.74
N ALA A 19 -8.04 -0.82 13.03
CA ALA A 19 -9.25 -1.57 13.31
C ALA A 19 -9.03 -3.10 13.38
N PRO A 20 -8.19 -3.73 12.54
CA PRO A 20 -7.92 -5.16 12.64
C PRO A 20 -7.28 -5.59 13.95
N ALA A 21 -6.45 -4.73 14.56
CA ALA A 21 -5.79 -5.03 15.84
C ALA A 21 -6.78 -5.12 17.00
N PHE A 22 -7.89 -4.39 16.93
CA PHE A 22 -8.95 -4.42 17.95
C PHE A 22 -10.02 -5.49 17.68
N ALA A 23 -10.11 -6.00 16.46
CA ALA A 23 -11.12 -6.99 16.06
C ALA A 23 -10.78 -8.42 16.48
N GLN A 24 -9.57 -8.70 16.94
CA GLN A 24 -9.14 -10.04 17.38
C GLN A 24 -9.87 -10.56 18.64
N ALA A 25 -10.61 -9.71 19.34
CA ALA A 25 -11.33 -10.10 20.57
C ALA A 25 -12.72 -10.74 20.32
N GLY A 26 -13.18 -10.83 19.08
CA GLY A 26 -14.46 -11.46 18.76
C GLY A 26 -14.66 -11.52 17.26
N GLY A 27 -14.92 -12.69 16.72
CA GLY A 27 -15.01 -13.00 15.30
C GLY A 27 -16.01 -12.16 14.50
N GLY A 28 -15.72 -10.87 14.35
CA GLY A 28 -16.49 -9.95 13.52
C GLY A 28 -16.04 -9.96 12.05
N ILE A 29 -16.84 -9.37 11.19
CA ILE A 29 -16.59 -9.24 9.75
C ILE A 29 -15.22 -8.60 9.45
N LEU A 30 -14.72 -7.74 10.35
CA LEU A 30 -13.41 -7.08 10.23
C LEU A 30 -12.22 -8.01 10.53
N ASN A 31 -12.45 -9.17 11.12
CA ASN A 31 -11.44 -10.19 11.33
C ASN A 31 -11.28 -11.14 10.13
N SER A 32 -11.94 -10.82 9.03
CA SER A 32 -11.86 -11.61 7.81
C SER A 32 -10.52 -11.38 7.12
N ARG A 33 -9.80 -12.50 6.85
CA ARG A 33 -8.61 -12.53 6.00
C ARG A 33 -8.81 -11.80 4.67
N HIS A 34 -10.03 -11.78 4.16
CA HIS A 34 -10.37 -11.13 2.89
C HIS A 34 -10.27 -9.60 3.00
N ILE A 35 -10.67 -9.03 4.13
CA ILE A 35 -10.53 -7.58 4.36
C ILE A 35 -9.06 -7.21 4.54
N GLY A 36 -8.30 -8.00 5.30
CA GLY A 36 -6.85 -7.82 5.43
C GLY A 36 -6.14 -7.86 4.07
N ALA A 37 -6.42 -8.86 3.27
CA ALA A 37 -5.88 -8.99 1.91
C ALA A 37 -6.27 -7.80 1.02
N GLY A 38 -7.53 -7.37 1.09
CA GLY A 38 -8.01 -6.19 0.35
C GLY A 38 -7.25 -4.91 0.72
N LEU A 39 -7.01 -4.68 2.01
CA LEU A 39 -6.24 -3.53 2.49
C LEU A 39 -4.78 -3.56 2.02
N VAL A 40 -4.15 -4.74 2.05
CA VAL A 40 -2.79 -4.94 1.54
C VAL A 40 -2.71 -4.59 0.06
N ILE A 41 -3.65 -5.07 -0.76
CA ILE A 41 -3.70 -4.80 -2.21
C ILE A 41 -3.93 -3.32 -2.48
N MET A 42 -4.82 -2.67 -1.74
CA MET A 42 -5.08 -1.23 -1.87
C MET A 42 -3.82 -0.41 -1.55
N GLY A 43 -3.13 -0.75 -0.46
CA GLY A 43 -1.89 -0.08 -0.06
C GLY A 43 -0.77 -0.26 -1.10
N ALA A 44 -0.57 -1.48 -1.57
CA ALA A 44 0.42 -1.78 -2.60
C ALA A 44 0.10 -1.09 -3.93
N GLY A 45 -1.15 -1.14 -4.37
CA GLY A 45 -1.61 -0.47 -5.59
C GLY A 45 -1.39 1.04 -5.54
N TYR A 46 -1.72 1.67 -4.42
CA TYR A 46 -1.44 3.09 -4.21
C TYR A 46 0.07 3.38 -4.22
N GLY A 47 0.87 2.57 -3.54
CA GLY A 47 2.32 2.72 -3.47
C GLY A 47 2.98 2.61 -4.85
N ILE A 48 2.63 1.58 -5.63
CA ILE A 48 3.14 1.38 -6.99
C ILE A 48 2.66 2.50 -7.92
N GLY A 49 1.40 2.91 -7.82
CA GLY A 49 0.85 4.01 -8.61
C GLY A 49 1.57 5.32 -8.35
N LYS A 50 1.86 5.64 -7.08
CA LYS A 50 2.61 6.82 -6.69
C LYS A 50 4.05 6.79 -7.19
N LEU A 51 4.71 5.64 -7.05
CA LEU A 51 6.06 5.40 -7.54
C LEU A 51 6.14 5.59 -9.05
N ALA A 52 5.25 4.96 -9.80
CA ALA A 52 5.21 5.05 -11.27
C ALA A 52 4.95 6.48 -11.74
N SER A 53 3.97 7.17 -11.16
CA SER A 53 3.67 8.56 -11.50
C SER A 53 4.89 9.47 -11.31
N SER A 54 5.55 9.36 -10.17
CA SER A 54 6.75 10.16 -9.86
C SER A 54 7.92 9.85 -10.79
N ALA A 55 8.14 8.57 -11.10
CA ALA A 55 9.21 8.14 -12.01
C ALA A 55 8.97 8.63 -13.44
N LEU A 56 7.76 8.47 -13.97
CA LEU A 56 7.40 8.92 -15.32
C LEU A 56 7.52 10.44 -15.47
N GLU A 57 7.09 11.19 -14.46
CA GLU A 57 7.23 12.64 -14.45
C GLU A 57 8.70 13.07 -14.43
N SER A 58 9.54 12.36 -13.67
CA SER A 58 10.99 12.61 -13.62
C SER A 58 11.66 12.27 -14.95
N MET A 59 11.29 11.17 -15.60
CA MET A 59 11.80 10.80 -16.94
C MET A 59 11.42 11.84 -17.99
N ALA A 60 10.21 12.40 -17.92
CA ALA A 60 9.78 13.43 -18.85
C ALA A 60 10.57 14.73 -18.70
N ARG A 61 11.02 15.05 -17.47
CA ARG A 61 11.85 16.25 -17.21
C ARG A 61 13.33 16.03 -17.51
N GLN A 62 13.83 14.81 -17.35
CA GLN A 62 15.24 14.47 -17.51
C GLN A 62 15.40 13.20 -18.35
N PRO A 63 15.16 13.29 -19.69
CA PRO A 63 15.21 12.11 -20.56
C PRO A 63 16.60 11.49 -20.65
N GLU A 64 17.66 12.23 -20.38
CA GLU A 64 19.05 11.73 -20.40
C GLU A 64 19.33 10.70 -19.30
N VAL A 65 18.58 10.70 -18.20
CA VAL A 65 18.71 9.73 -17.10
C VAL A 65 17.53 8.77 -16.98
N ALA A 66 16.64 8.77 -17.97
CA ALA A 66 15.41 7.96 -17.95
C ALA A 66 15.67 6.47 -17.70
N GLY A 67 16.75 5.91 -18.26
CA GLY A 67 17.12 4.51 -18.05
C GLY A 67 17.47 4.19 -16.58
N SER A 68 18.17 5.09 -15.90
CA SER A 68 18.49 4.94 -14.49
C SER A 68 17.23 5.04 -13.61
N ILE A 69 16.34 5.98 -13.93
CA ILE A 69 15.06 6.15 -13.20
C ILE A 69 14.18 4.91 -13.39
N GLN A 70 14.10 4.39 -14.63
CA GLN A 70 13.35 3.17 -14.92
C GLN A 70 13.86 1.97 -14.14
N THR A 71 15.18 1.79 -14.08
CA THR A 71 15.79 0.70 -13.31
C THR A 71 15.47 0.82 -11.83
N ALA A 72 15.63 2.01 -11.25
CA ALA A 72 15.29 2.26 -9.85
C ALA A 72 13.79 2.03 -9.56
N MET A 73 12.92 2.45 -10.48
CA MET A 73 11.47 2.24 -10.38
C MET A 73 11.12 0.76 -10.37
N ILE A 74 11.73 -0.05 -11.25
CA ILE A 74 11.46 -1.49 -11.32
C ILE A 74 11.92 -2.18 -10.03
N ILE A 75 13.09 -1.84 -9.50
CA ILE A 75 13.60 -2.40 -8.24
C ILE A 75 12.67 -2.04 -7.08
N ALA A 76 12.27 -0.78 -6.97
CA ALA A 76 11.37 -0.33 -5.91
C ALA A 76 9.98 -0.99 -6.02
N ALA A 77 9.44 -1.14 -7.23
CA ALA A 77 8.19 -1.86 -7.47
C ALA A 77 8.28 -3.33 -7.05
N ALA A 78 9.38 -4.01 -7.40
CA ALA A 78 9.61 -5.41 -7.02
C ALA A 78 9.68 -5.59 -5.50
N LEU A 79 10.28 -4.64 -4.77
CA LEU A 79 10.31 -4.66 -3.31
C LEU A 79 8.90 -4.49 -2.70
N ILE A 80 8.09 -3.60 -3.25
CA ILE A 80 6.69 -3.43 -2.83
C ILE A 80 5.90 -4.72 -3.09
N GLU A 81 6.06 -5.32 -4.26
CA GLU A 81 5.41 -6.60 -4.59
C GLU A 81 5.84 -7.73 -3.65
N GLY A 82 7.14 -7.85 -3.36
CA GLY A 82 7.64 -8.87 -2.46
C GLY A 82 7.03 -8.77 -1.06
N VAL A 83 6.99 -7.57 -0.48
CA VAL A 83 6.36 -7.32 0.82
C VAL A 83 4.85 -7.57 0.75
N THR A 84 4.21 -7.20 -0.35
CA THR A 84 2.77 -7.42 -0.57
C THR A 84 2.43 -8.91 -0.61
N LEU A 85 3.19 -9.70 -1.35
CA LEU A 85 2.99 -11.16 -1.42
C LEU A 85 3.18 -11.82 -0.06
N PHE A 86 4.20 -11.40 0.70
CA PHE A 86 4.42 -11.89 2.06
C PHE A 86 3.25 -11.54 2.99
N ALA A 87 2.75 -10.30 2.93
CA ALA A 87 1.60 -9.87 3.72
C ALA A 87 0.32 -10.64 3.37
N LEU A 88 0.08 -10.89 2.07
CA LEU A 88 -1.03 -11.74 1.61
C LEU A 88 -0.89 -13.18 2.10
N PHE A 89 0.32 -13.73 2.05
CA PHE A 89 0.59 -15.07 2.59
C PHE A 89 0.24 -15.15 4.07
N ILE A 90 0.64 -14.16 4.87
CA ILE A 90 0.27 -14.10 6.30
C ILE A 90 -1.26 -14.02 6.47
N CYS A 91 -1.96 -13.20 5.69
CA CYS A 91 -3.41 -13.11 5.75
C CYS A 91 -4.10 -14.46 5.50
N PHE A 92 -3.53 -15.30 4.63
CA PHE A 92 -4.07 -16.64 4.36
C PHE A 92 -3.69 -17.68 5.42
N GLN A 93 -2.51 -17.56 6.04
CA GLN A 93 -2.01 -18.51 7.03
C GLN A 93 -2.67 -18.35 8.41
N VAL A 94 -2.90 -17.13 8.85
CA VAL A 94 -3.44 -16.84 10.19
C VAL A 94 -4.94 -17.20 10.33
N ALA A 95 -5.56 -17.66 9.27
CA ALA A 95 -6.99 -17.98 9.24
C ALA A 95 -7.30 -19.47 9.50
N THR A 96 -6.30 -20.27 9.93
CA THR A 96 -6.47 -21.62 10.44
C THR A 96 -6.45 -21.63 11.96
#